data_717f045c7e23c1992b38cb9854df2813
#
_entry.id   717f045c7e23c1992b38cb9854df2813
#
_cell.length_a   1.000
_cell.length_b   1.000
_cell.length_c   1.000
_cell.angle_alpha   90.00
_cell.angle_beta   90.00
_cell.angle_gamma   90.00
#
_symmetry.space_group_name_H-M   'P 1'
#
loop_
_entity.id
_entity.type
_entity.pdbx_description
1 polymer ?
#
loop_
_entity_poly.entity_id
_entity_poly.type
_entity_poly.pdbx_seq_one_letter_code
_entity_poly.pdbx_strand_id
1 'polypeptide(L)'
;MEHPQRKDTWASGAAYEPYVGRWSRLVAREFLAWLAIPPGARWLDIGCGTGVLSQTILDVASPREITGIDPSEGYITFARQQVPDRRVSFRLGGAQALPEASASYDAVVAGLVLNFVPQPSHAVAEMQRVARVGGTVALRRMSGTMLARCS
;
A
#
# COMPACT_ATOMS: atom_id res chain seq x y z
N MET A 1 34.35 -1.24 1.49
CA MET A 1 33.92 -0.14 0.61
C MET A 1 32.44 0.12 0.86
N GLU A 2 32.14 1.26 1.36
CA GLU A 2 30.75 1.65 1.59
C GLU A 2 30.06 1.94 0.27
N HIS A 3 28.81 1.51 0.15
CA HIS A 3 27.95 1.86 -0.98
C HIS A 3 26.87 2.85 -0.50
N PRO A 4 27.22 4.12 -0.25
CA PRO A 4 26.24 5.09 0.26
C PRO A 4 25.10 5.35 -0.71
N GLN A 5 25.30 5.10 -1.99
CA GLN A 5 24.34 5.40 -3.04
C GLN A 5 23.05 4.56 -3.01
N ARG A 6 23.08 3.37 -2.41
CA ARG A 6 21.88 2.52 -2.30
C ARG A 6 20.84 3.08 -1.36
N LYS A 7 21.26 3.70 -0.26
CA LYS A 7 20.33 4.32 0.69
C LYS A 7 19.64 5.52 0.10
N ASP A 8 20.39 6.33 -0.64
CA ASP A 8 19.86 7.55 -1.23
C ASP A 8 18.85 7.27 -2.35
N THR A 9 19.08 6.22 -3.13
CA THR A 9 18.18 5.81 -4.20
C THR A 9 16.81 5.38 -3.67
N TRP A 10 16.80 4.64 -2.58
CA TRP A 10 15.56 4.18 -1.96
C TRP A 10 14.84 5.27 -1.17
N ALA A 11 15.54 6.30 -0.74
CA ALA A 11 14.96 7.46 -0.08
C ALA A 11 14.29 8.43 -1.05
N SER A 12 14.63 8.36 -2.34
CA SER A 12 14.08 9.22 -3.38
C SER A 12 12.86 8.58 -4.03
N GLY A 13 11.67 9.10 -3.79
CA GLY A 13 10.46 8.61 -4.42
C GLY A 13 10.49 8.68 -5.95
N ALA A 14 11.10 9.72 -6.51
CA ALA A 14 11.21 9.89 -7.95
C ALA A 14 12.10 8.84 -8.62
N ALA A 15 13.15 8.37 -7.93
CA ALA A 15 14.06 7.33 -8.45
C ALA A 15 13.42 5.94 -8.37
N TYR A 16 12.53 5.72 -7.41
CA TYR A 16 11.87 4.44 -7.20
C TYR A 16 10.92 4.08 -8.33
N GLU A 17 10.10 5.02 -8.74
CA GLU A 17 8.98 4.80 -9.66
C GLU A 17 9.39 4.20 -11.01
N PRO A 18 10.42 4.70 -11.73
CA PRO A 18 10.80 4.15 -13.03
C PRO A 18 11.48 2.77 -12.95
N TYR A 19 12.11 2.44 -11.85
CA TYR A 19 12.92 1.22 -11.75
C TYR A 19 12.17 0.02 -11.17
N VAL A 20 11.29 0.25 -10.23
CA VAL A 20 10.58 -0.83 -9.56
C VAL A 20 9.23 -1.09 -10.22
N GLY A 21 8.57 -0.06 -10.73
CA GLY A 21 7.35 -0.18 -11.52
C GLY A 21 6.27 -1.05 -10.88
N ARG A 22 6.26 -1.14 -9.54
CA ARG A 22 5.34 -2.02 -8.82
C ARG A 22 3.90 -1.73 -9.15
N TRP A 23 3.59 -0.45 -9.20
CA TRP A 23 2.30 0.03 -9.59
C TRP A 23 2.45 1.00 -10.76
N SER A 24 2.31 0.50 -11.98
CA SER A 24 1.92 1.38 -13.07
C SER A 24 0.44 1.71 -12.90
N ARG A 25 0.00 2.83 -13.44
CA ARG A 25 -1.42 3.21 -13.38
C ARG A 25 -2.32 2.17 -14.01
N LEU A 26 -1.89 1.57 -15.11
CA LEU A 26 -2.64 0.52 -15.80
C LEU A 26 -2.79 -0.73 -14.92
N VAL A 27 -1.70 -1.20 -14.34
CA VAL A 27 -1.71 -2.38 -13.47
C VAL A 27 -2.55 -2.12 -12.21
N ALA A 28 -2.44 -0.94 -11.64
CA ALA A 28 -3.25 -0.55 -10.49
C ALA A 28 -4.75 -0.57 -10.82
N ARG A 29 -5.13 -0.03 -11.98
CA ARG A 29 -6.54 -0.05 -12.43
C ARG A 29 -7.06 -1.47 -12.61
N GLU A 30 -6.29 -2.34 -13.25
CA GLU A 30 -6.66 -3.75 -13.42
C GLU A 30 -6.84 -4.47 -12.08
N PHE A 31 -5.91 -4.24 -11.16
CA PHE A 31 -5.96 -4.81 -9.81
C PHE A 31 -7.21 -4.36 -9.06
N LEU A 32 -7.53 -3.07 -9.10
CA LEU A 32 -8.70 -2.52 -8.43
C LEU A 32 -10.01 -3.01 -9.05
N ALA A 33 -10.06 -3.13 -10.37
CA ALA A 33 -11.22 -3.69 -11.06
C ALA A 33 -11.45 -5.15 -10.65
N TRP A 34 -10.38 -5.91 -10.53
CA TRP A 34 -10.45 -7.31 -10.09
C TRP A 34 -10.92 -7.45 -8.65
N LEU A 35 -10.48 -6.56 -7.75
CA LEU A 35 -10.92 -6.55 -6.36
C LEU A 35 -12.41 -6.24 -6.19
N ALA A 36 -12.94 -5.39 -7.04
CA ALA A 36 -14.35 -4.99 -7.04
C ALA A 36 -14.86 -4.53 -5.67
N ILE A 37 -14.11 -3.67 -5.00
CA ILE A 37 -14.50 -3.12 -3.70
C ILE A 37 -15.61 -2.09 -3.89
N PRO A 38 -16.70 -2.16 -3.13
CA PRO A 38 -17.78 -1.18 -3.23
C PRO A 38 -17.33 0.24 -2.88
N PRO A 39 -17.98 1.28 -3.44
CA PRO A 39 -17.68 2.66 -3.08
C PRO A 39 -17.90 2.93 -1.58
N GLY A 40 -17.22 3.95 -1.06
CA GLY A 40 -17.34 4.33 0.35
C GLY A 40 -16.47 3.52 1.30
N ALA A 41 -15.55 2.71 0.79
CA ALA A 41 -14.68 1.87 1.62
C ALA A 41 -13.54 2.66 2.26
N ARG A 42 -13.09 2.18 3.41
CA ARG A 42 -11.86 2.62 4.07
C ARG A 42 -10.73 1.70 3.65
N TRP A 43 -9.71 2.27 3.05
CA TRP A 43 -8.58 1.55 2.47
C TRP A 43 -7.30 1.74 3.27
N LEU A 44 -6.52 0.67 3.37
CA LEU A 44 -5.14 0.71 3.84
C LEU A 44 -4.22 0.23 2.71
N ASP A 45 -3.26 1.07 2.33
CA ASP A 45 -2.27 0.79 1.29
C ASP A 45 -0.91 0.59 1.97
N ILE A 46 -0.50 -0.66 2.13
CA ILE A 46 0.74 -1.04 2.82
C ILE A 46 1.90 -1.08 1.84
N GLY A 47 2.98 -0.39 2.19
CA GLY A 47 4.08 -0.20 1.28
C GLY A 47 3.69 0.74 0.14
N CYS A 48 3.05 1.86 0.49
CA CYS A 48 2.43 2.77 -0.48
C CYS A 48 3.43 3.44 -1.42
N GLY A 49 4.70 3.47 -1.08
CA GLY A 49 5.73 4.06 -1.92
C GLY A 49 5.41 5.51 -2.28
N THR A 50 5.41 5.80 -3.56
CA THR A 50 5.16 7.14 -4.09
C THR A 50 3.67 7.51 -4.21
N GLY A 51 2.77 6.60 -3.83
CA GLY A 51 1.34 6.86 -3.79
C GLY A 51 0.56 6.51 -5.06
N VAL A 52 1.14 5.75 -5.98
CA VAL A 52 0.48 5.43 -7.26
C VAL A 52 -0.81 4.63 -7.04
N LEU A 53 -0.79 3.61 -6.19
CA LEU A 53 -1.99 2.83 -5.92
C LEU A 53 -3.04 3.67 -5.20
N SER A 54 -2.64 4.45 -4.20
CA SER A 54 -3.55 5.34 -3.47
C SER A 54 -4.22 6.35 -4.41
N GLN A 55 -3.46 6.96 -5.33
CA GLN A 55 -4.02 7.86 -6.33
C GLN A 55 -5.02 7.13 -7.23
N THR A 56 -4.71 5.92 -7.66
CA THR A 56 -5.61 5.14 -8.51
C THR A 56 -6.89 4.76 -7.78
N ILE A 57 -6.80 4.43 -6.49
CA ILE A 57 -7.99 4.18 -5.65
C ILE A 57 -8.90 5.42 -5.64
N LEU A 58 -8.32 6.61 -5.47
CA LEU A 58 -9.08 7.86 -5.55
C LEU A 58 -9.79 8.02 -6.89
N ASP A 59 -9.09 7.68 -7.97
CA ASP A 59 -9.61 7.90 -9.34
C ASP A 59 -10.75 6.95 -9.69
N VAL A 60 -10.72 5.70 -9.23
CA VAL A 60 -11.63 4.66 -9.74
C VAL A 60 -12.49 3.97 -8.70
N ALA A 61 -12.19 4.06 -7.41
CA ALA A 61 -12.85 3.25 -6.38
C ALA A 61 -13.77 4.05 -5.46
N SER A 62 -13.84 5.35 -5.58
CA SER A 62 -14.66 6.23 -4.75
C SER A 62 -14.53 5.91 -3.25
N PRO A 63 -13.32 5.99 -2.67
CA PRO A 63 -13.11 5.61 -1.29
C PRO A 63 -13.67 6.66 -0.33
N ARG A 64 -14.01 6.20 0.88
CA ARG A 64 -14.29 7.10 1.99
C ARG A 64 -13.02 7.74 2.52
N GLU A 65 -11.99 6.91 2.73
CA GLU A 65 -10.66 7.35 3.11
C GLU A 65 -9.60 6.32 2.73
N ILE A 66 -8.37 6.78 2.61
CA ILE A 66 -7.21 5.94 2.35
C ILE A 66 -6.11 6.31 3.36
N THR A 67 -5.50 5.31 3.97
CA THR A 67 -4.26 5.45 4.73
C THR A 67 -3.16 4.71 3.99
N GLY A 68 -2.09 5.40 3.63
CA GLY A 68 -0.90 4.79 3.05
C GLY A 68 0.20 4.69 4.11
N ILE A 69 0.86 3.56 4.18
CA ILE A 69 1.94 3.30 5.14
C ILE A 69 3.17 2.82 4.39
N ASP A 70 4.32 3.42 4.72
CA ASP A 70 5.62 3.02 4.18
C ASP A 70 6.71 3.31 5.20
N PRO A 71 7.75 2.46 5.32
CA PRO A 71 8.86 2.73 6.23
C PRO A 71 9.79 3.84 5.75
N SER A 72 9.70 4.25 4.50
CA SER A 72 10.57 5.29 3.92
C SER A 72 9.97 6.67 4.10
N GLU A 73 10.64 7.51 4.88
CA GLU A 73 10.25 8.90 5.06
C GLU A 73 10.27 9.69 3.75
N GLY A 74 11.25 9.41 2.87
CA GLY A 74 11.34 10.06 1.56
C GLY A 74 10.16 9.73 0.67
N TYR A 75 9.72 8.49 0.67
CA TYR A 75 8.53 8.08 -0.09
C TYR A 75 7.26 8.73 0.46
N ILE A 76 7.11 8.75 1.78
CA ILE A 76 5.94 9.39 2.42
C ILE A 76 5.87 10.87 2.08
N THR A 77 6.99 11.58 2.16
CA THR A 77 7.05 13.00 1.80
C THR A 77 6.66 13.21 0.34
N PHE A 78 7.20 12.38 -0.55
CA PHE A 78 6.88 12.46 -1.97
C PHE A 78 5.40 12.14 -2.24
N ALA A 79 4.87 11.10 -1.61
CA ALA A 79 3.48 10.71 -1.76
C ALA A 79 2.51 11.82 -1.33
N ARG A 80 2.80 12.48 -0.21
CA ARG A 80 2.01 13.63 0.27
C ARG A 80 1.97 14.77 -0.74
N GLN A 81 3.07 14.99 -1.45
CA GLN A 81 3.13 16.02 -2.50
C GLN A 81 2.36 15.62 -3.76
N GLN A 82 2.42 14.33 -4.12
CA GLN A 82 1.80 13.82 -5.34
C GLN A 82 0.29 13.60 -5.21
N VAL A 83 -0.19 13.35 -4.00
CA VAL A 83 -1.59 12.97 -3.75
C VAL A 83 -2.19 13.88 -2.66
N PRO A 84 -2.40 15.17 -2.96
CA PRO A 84 -2.91 16.13 -1.98
C PRO A 84 -4.44 16.10 -1.86
N ASP A 85 -5.00 14.94 -1.55
CA ASP A 85 -6.45 14.77 -1.37
C ASP A 85 -6.78 14.62 0.11
N ARG A 86 -7.86 15.24 0.58
CA ARG A 86 -8.26 15.20 1.98
C ARG A 86 -8.65 13.82 2.47
N ARG A 87 -9.02 12.92 1.57
CA ARG A 87 -9.37 11.54 1.92
C ARG A 87 -8.16 10.66 2.18
N VAL A 88 -6.95 11.14 1.85
CA VAL A 88 -5.72 10.35 1.96
C VAL A 88 -4.83 10.88 3.08
N SER A 89 -4.30 9.95 3.89
CA SER A 89 -3.25 10.22 4.88
C SER A 89 -2.09 9.25 4.63
N PHE A 90 -0.86 9.77 4.64
CA PHE A 90 0.33 8.94 4.52
C PHE A 90 1.10 8.96 5.83
N ARG A 91 1.50 7.79 6.33
CA ARG A 91 2.19 7.63 7.62
C ARG A 91 3.39 6.73 7.51
N LEU A 92 4.41 6.99 8.33
CA LEU A 92 5.53 6.08 8.50
C LEU A 92 5.07 4.84 9.27
N GLY A 93 5.50 3.68 8.82
CA GLY A 93 5.24 2.43 9.50
C GLY A 93 5.69 1.23 8.70
N GLY A 94 5.96 0.13 9.40
CA GLY A 94 6.34 -1.14 8.79
C GLY A 94 5.18 -2.12 8.71
N ALA A 95 5.22 -2.99 7.72
CA ALA A 95 4.17 -3.97 7.49
C ALA A 95 4.06 -5.02 8.60
N GLN A 96 5.13 -5.25 9.35
CA GLN A 96 5.16 -6.26 10.42
C GLN A 96 4.49 -5.82 11.72
N ALA A 97 4.34 -4.50 11.90
CA ALA A 97 3.71 -3.91 13.08
C ALA A 97 3.02 -2.62 12.66
N LEU A 98 1.81 -2.74 12.19
CA LEU A 98 1.06 -1.60 11.67
C LEU A 98 0.58 -0.69 12.80
N PRO A 99 0.80 0.64 12.69
CA PRO A 99 0.35 1.60 13.70
C PRO A 99 -1.15 1.90 13.55
N GLU A 100 -1.96 0.86 13.36
CA GLU A 100 -3.39 0.98 13.11
C GLU A 100 -4.17 0.06 14.05
N ALA A 101 -5.38 0.49 14.39
CA ALA A 101 -6.27 -0.28 15.23
C ALA A 101 -6.79 -1.52 14.51
N SER A 102 -7.14 -2.55 15.28
CA SER A 102 -7.76 -3.76 14.74
C SER A 102 -9.12 -3.45 14.12
N ALA A 103 -9.50 -4.20 13.09
CA ALA A 103 -10.82 -4.15 12.46
C ALA A 103 -11.22 -2.74 12.01
N SER A 104 -10.27 -1.98 11.44
CA SER A 104 -10.47 -0.57 11.08
C SER A 104 -10.71 -0.33 9.60
N TYR A 105 -10.41 -1.30 8.73
CA TYR A 105 -10.40 -1.10 7.29
C TYR A 105 -11.29 -2.09 6.56
N ASP A 106 -11.95 -1.61 5.52
CA ASP A 106 -12.76 -2.44 4.62
C ASP A 106 -11.91 -3.18 3.59
N ALA A 107 -10.85 -2.54 3.12
CA ALA A 107 -9.91 -3.10 2.15
C ALA A 107 -8.48 -2.82 2.58
N VAL A 108 -7.69 -3.87 2.70
CA VAL A 108 -6.28 -3.81 3.06
C VAL A 108 -5.49 -4.39 1.91
N VAL A 109 -4.66 -3.58 1.29
CA VAL A 109 -3.90 -3.97 0.10
C VAL A 109 -2.40 -3.76 0.32
N ALA A 110 -1.61 -4.64 -0.27
CA ALA A 110 -0.17 -4.52 -0.29
C ALA A 110 0.34 -4.91 -1.68
N GLY A 111 1.19 -4.08 -2.25
CA GLY A 111 1.88 -4.40 -3.49
C GLY A 111 3.04 -5.37 -3.23
N LEU A 112 4.13 -5.19 -3.93
CA LEU A 112 5.29 -6.08 -3.83
C LEU A 112 6.06 -5.95 -2.50
N VAL A 113 5.55 -5.20 -1.55
CA VAL A 113 6.21 -4.91 -0.26
C VAL A 113 6.64 -6.17 0.49
N LEU A 114 5.87 -7.25 0.38
CA LEU A 114 6.18 -8.49 1.09
C LEU A 114 7.47 -9.16 0.61
N ASN A 115 7.95 -8.84 -0.58
CA ASN A 115 9.23 -9.33 -1.08
C ASN A 115 10.42 -8.74 -0.30
N PHE A 116 10.19 -7.63 0.41
CA PHE A 116 11.22 -6.90 1.14
C PHE A 116 11.07 -7.00 2.65
N VAL A 117 10.09 -7.76 3.13
CA VAL A 117 9.81 -7.93 4.56
C VAL A 117 10.49 -9.20 5.05
N PRO A 118 11.33 -9.11 6.12
CA PRO A 118 12.03 -10.28 6.64
C PRO A 118 11.11 -11.41 7.13
N GLN A 119 9.94 -11.06 7.65
CA GLN A 119 8.97 -12.02 8.18
C GLN A 119 7.59 -11.78 7.56
N PRO A 120 7.34 -12.29 6.35
CA PRO A 120 6.09 -12.04 5.64
C PRO A 120 4.84 -12.54 6.38
N SER A 121 4.96 -13.60 7.19
CA SER A 121 3.84 -14.12 7.99
C SER A 121 3.33 -13.09 9.00
N HIS A 122 4.22 -12.30 9.61
CA HIS A 122 3.83 -11.23 10.52
C HIS A 122 3.08 -10.12 9.79
N ALA A 123 3.52 -9.79 8.58
CA ALA A 123 2.85 -8.79 7.77
C ALA A 123 1.43 -9.23 7.38
N VAL A 124 1.26 -10.48 6.97
CA VAL A 124 -0.06 -11.03 6.65
C VAL A 124 -0.97 -11.04 7.87
N ALA A 125 -0.45 -11.45 9.04
CA ALA A 125 -1.22 -11.43 10.28
C ALA A 125 -1.69 -10.02 10.64
N GLU A 126 -0.83 -9.01 10.46
CA GLU A 126 -1.20 -7.62 10.70
C GLU A 126 -2.24 -7.11 9.71
N MET A 127 -2.16 -7.49 8.44
CA MET A 127 -3.16 -7.15 7.45
C MET A 127 -4.55 -7.70 7.84
N GLN A 128 -4.58 -8.96 8.29
CA GLN A 128 -5.81 -9.59 8.77
C GLN A 128 -6.34 -8.93 10.03
N ARG A 129 -5.44 -8.54 10.94
CA ARG A 129 -5.83 -7.88 12.19
C ARG A 129 -6.53 -6.55 11.95
N VAL A 130 -6.00 -5.71 11.04
CA VAL A 130 -6.54 -4.38 10.79
C VAL A 130 -7.75 -4.37 9.86
N ALA A 131 -7.99 -5.44 9.12
CA ALA A 131 -9.18 -5.60 8.30
C ALA A 131 -10.38 -5.94 9.17
N ARG A 132 -11.53 -5.33 8.89
CA ARG A 132 -12.77 -5.67 9.59
C ARG A 132 -13.29 -7.04 9.16
N VAL A 133 -14.17 -7.62 9.93
CA VAL A 133 -14.90 -8.84 9.56
C VAL A 133 -15.68 -8.57 8.26
N GLY A 134 -15.55 -9.46 7.30
CA GLY A 134 -16.10 -9.28 5.96
C GLY A 134 -15.30 -8.37 5.05
N GLY A 135 -14.20 -7.78 5.55
CA GLY A 135 -13.29 -6.98 4.75
C GLY A 135 -12.44 -7.82 3.82
N THR A 136 -11.74 -7.14 2.92
CA THR A 136 -10.89 -7.76 1.91
C THR A 136 -9.43 -7.48 2.22
N VAL A 137 -8.60 -8.53 2.17
CA VAL A 137 -7.14 -8.44 2.23
C VAL A 137 -6.59 -8.95 0.91
N ALA A 138 -5.83 -8.14 0.21
CA ALA A 138 -5.26 -8.49 -1.08
C ALA A 138 -3.77 -8.20 -1.13
N LEU A 139 -3.02 -9.17 -1.61
CA LEU A 139 -1.58 -9.09 -1.79
C LEU A 139 -1.27 -9.26 -3.26
N ARG A 140 -0.49 -8.35 -3.81
CA ARG A 140 0.09 -8.53 -5.13
C ARG A 140 1.56 -8.86 -4.99
N ARG A 141 1.96 -9.98 -5.57
CA ARG A 141 3.35 -10.44 -5.63
C ARG A 141 3.80 -10.46 -7.08
N MET A 142 5.11 -10.57 -7.30
CA MET A 142 5.62 -10.74 -8.67
C MET A 142 5.07 -11.99 -9.34
N SER A 143 4.80 -13.04 -8.57
CA SER A 143 4.30 -14.33 -9.07
C SER A 143 2.77 -14.42 -9.12
N GLY A 144 2.04 -13.35 -8.83
CA GLY A 144 0.57 -13.38 -8.85
C GLY A 144 -0.07 -12.58 -7.72
N THR A 145 -1.37 -12.69 -7.62
CA THR A 145 -2.16 -11.99 -6.61
C THR A 145 -2.81 -12.98 -5.66
N MET A 146 -2.76 -12.68 -4.36
CA MET A 146 -3.48 -13.43 -3.34
C MET A 146 -4.60 -12.57 -2.79
N LEU A 147 -5.78 -13.16 -2.67
CA LEU A 147 -6.97 -12.52 -2.11
C LEU A 147 -7.47 -13.34 -0.94
N ALA A 148 -7.84 -12.69 0.14
CA ALA A 148 -8.52 -13.29 1.26
C ALA A 148 -9.64 -12.36 1.74
N ARG A 149 -10.74 -12.93 2.15
CA ARG A 149 -11.77 -12.21 2.89
C ARG A 149 -11.65 -12.55 4.35
N CYS A 150 -11.76 -11.54 5.21
CA CYS A 150 -11.73 -11.74 6.64
C CYS A 150 -13.09 -12.23 7.13
N SER A 151 -13.08 -13.38 7.74
CA SER A 151 -14.27 -13.98 8.37
C SER A 151 -14.36 -13.62 9.84
#